data_6ebd0cf2ff9a2e9a7402453f7d812d6c
#
_entry.id   6ebd0cf2ff9a2e9a7402453f7d812d6c
#
_cell.length_a   1.000
_cell.length_b   1.000
_cell.length_c   1.000
_cell.angle_alpha   90.00
_cell.angle_beta   90.00
_cell.angle_gamma   90.00
#
_symmetry.space_group_name_H-M   'P 1'
#
loop_
_entity.id
_entity.type
_entity.pdbx_description
1 polymer ?
#
loop_
_entity_poly.entity_id
_entity_poly.type
_entity_poly.pdbx_seq_one_letter_code
_entity_poly.pdbx_strand_id
1 'polypeptide(L)'
;LPILAILMHAARNYRVWILFGAYAACFGIEIFIHNIVAMYYVDTFKFGLKEAGMAAGIFGLLALFARALGGIVSDKVALKKGLDGRTKVLFSMILLEGLFLIVFSQMNSAMLAILTMTVFALFTHMACGATYALVPFIDRDALGGVAGIIGAGGNVGAVAAGFLLKGMLDIQTTLMVLGGLVVIAASCVLMIRFSVEHKEK
;
A
#
# COMPACT_ATOMS: atom_id res chain seq x y z
N LEU A 1 -21.17 16.50 15.32
CA LEU A 1 -20.78 15.45 16.28
C LEU A 1 -19.38 15.76 16.82
N PRO A 2 -19.11 15.55 18.14
CA PRO A 2 -17.77 15.71 18.68
C PRO A 2 -16.81 14.71 17.99
N ILE A 3 -15.56 15.12 17.78
CA ILE A 3 -14.53 14.35 17.04
C ILE A 3 -14.43 12.91 17.54
N LEU A 4 -14.49 12.70 18.84
CA LEU A 4 -14.45 11.37 19.44
C LEU A 4 -15.64 10.48 19.02
N ALA A 5 -16.84 11.05 18.89
CA ALA A 5 -18.02 10.31 18.45
C ALA A 5 -17.90 9.88 16.99
N ILE A 6 -17.33 10.73 16.11
CA ILE A 6 -17.07 10.41 14.71
C ILE A 6 -16.04 9.26 14.59
N LEU A 7 -14.97 9.33 15.36
CA LEU A 7 -13.95 8.27 15.40
C LEU A 7 -14.53 6.95 15.93
N MET A 8 -15.31 6.99 17.01
CA MET A 8 -15.96 5.79 17.55
C MET A 8 -16.97 5.18 16.58
N HIS A 9 -17.70 6.02 15.84
CA HIS A 9 -18.63 5.55 14.82
C HIS A 9 -17.88 4.85 13.68
N ALA A 10 -16.85 5.49 13.13
CA ALA A 10 -16.00 4.91 12.09
C ALA A 10 -15.34 3.59 12.54
N ALA A 11 -14.83 3.54 13.79
CA ALA A 11 -14.15 2.36 14.32
C ALA A 11 -15.05 1.11 14.48
N ARG A 12 -16.38 1.28 14.52
CA ARG A 12 -17.34 0.16 14.56
C ARG A 12 -17.51 -0.54 13.23
N ASN A 13 -17.10 0.08 12.11
CA ASN A 13 -17.22 -0.49 10.78
C ASN A 13 -16.01 -1.37 10.47
N TYR A 14 -16.23 -2.68 10.32
CA TYR A 14 -15.15 -3.64 10.03
C TYR A 14 -14.37 -3.33 8.75
N ARG A 15 -15.01 -2.70 7.76
CA ARG A 15 -14.35 -2.30 6.48
C ARG A 15 -13.23 -1.29 6.72
N VAL A 16 -13.37 -0.43 7.72
CA VAL A 16 -12.35 0.55 8.12
C VAL A 16 -11.07 -0.17 8.55
N TRP A 17 -11.19 -1.26 9.30
CA TRP A 17 -10.04 -2.03 9.77
C TRP A 17 -9.37 -2.85 8.66
N ILE A 18 -10.16 -3.36 7.70
CA ILE A 18 -9.60 -4.00 6.51
C ILE A 18 -8.81 -2.98 5.68
N LEU A 19 -9.36 -1.77 5.46
CA LEU A 19 -8.67 -0.70 4.73
C LEU A 19 -7.49 -0.12 5.53
N PHE A 20 -7.55 -0.09 6.86
CA PHE A 20 -6.41 0.20 7.72
C PHE A 20 -5.25 -0.77 7.44
N GLY A 21 -5.52 -2.08 7.41
CA GLY A 21 -4.52 -3.10 7.08
C GLY A 21 -4.02 -2.98 5.64
N ALA A 22 -4.91 -2.71 4.67
CA ALA A 22 -4.55 -2.48 3.28
C ALA A 22 -3.63 -1.26 3.13
N TYR A 23 -3.93 -0.16 3.83
CA TYR A 23 -3.10 1.05 3.79
C TYR A 23 -1.77 0.88 4.56
N ALA A 24 -1.77 0.07 5.62
CA ALA A 24 -0.52 -0.37 6.27
C ALA A 24 0.36 -1.16 5.29
N ALA A 25 -0.24 -2.01 4.46
CA ALA A 25 0.48 -2.80 3.47
C ALA A 25 1.04 -1.97 2.32
N CYS A 26 0.33 -0.96 1.82
CA CYS A 26 0.83 -0.13 0.71
C CYS A 26 1.58 1.12 1.21
N PHE A 27 0.94 2.04 1.92
CA PHE A 27 1.59 3.27 2.36
C PHE A 27 2.63 3.03 3.46
N GLY A 28 2.40 2.05 4.34
CA GLY A 28 3.39 1.67 5.36
C GLY A 28 4.67 1.12 4.73
N ILE A 29 4.54 0.26 3.73
CA ILE A 29 5.68 -0.25 2.96
C ILE A 29 6.34 0.86 2.15
N GLU A 30 5.57 1.77 1.56
CA GLU A 30 6.11 2.94 0.86
C GLU A 30 7.04 3.76 1.76
N ILE A 31 6.59 4.15 2.96
CA ILE A 31 7.40 4.90 3.92
C ILE A 31 8.65 4.09 4.32
N PHE A 32 8.49 2.80 4.60
CA PHE A 32 9.60 1.93 4.96
C PHE A 32 10.65 1.88 3.85
N ILE A 33 10.26 1.63 2.60
CA ILE A 33 11.17 1.57 1.46
C ILE A 33 11.87 2.92 1.23
N HIS A 34 11.17 4.04 1.32
CA HIS A 34 11.79 5.36 1.21
C HIS A 34 12.95 5.56 2.18
N ASN A 35 12.84 5.01 3.39
CA ASN A 35 13.87 5.15 4.41
C ASN A 35 15.08 4.24 4.20
N ILE A 36 14.93 3.11 3.50
CA ILE A 36 16.01 2.10 3.46
C ILE A 36 16.61 1.89 2.08
N VAL A 37 15.88 2.19 0.99
CA VAL A 37 16.22 1.70 -0.35
C VAL A 37 17.54 2.26 -0.88
N ALA A 38 17.90 3.50 -0.57
CA ALA A 38 19.18 4.07 -0.99
C ALA A 38 20.35 3.32 -0.34
N MET A 39 20.29 3.08 0.97
CA MET A 39 21.32 2.29 1.68
C MET A 39 21.33 0.83 1.21
N TYR A 40 20.17 0.25 0.91
CA TYR A 40 20.10 -1.08 0.31
C TYR A 40 20.92 -1.19 -0.97
N TYR A 41 20.84 -0.20 -1.87
CA TYR A 41 21.65 -0.18 -3.10
C TYR A 41 23.15 0.00 -2.82
N VAL A 42 23.52 0.83 -1.84
CA VAL A 42 24.92 1.00 -1.43
C VAL A 42 25.47 -0.31 -0.85
N ASP A 43 24.76 -0.91 0.08
CA ASP A 43 25.25 -2.08 0.83
C ASP A 43 25.26 -3.35 -0.03
N THR A 44 24.19 -3.57 -0.81
CA THR A 44 24.00 -4.82 -1.58
C THR A 44 24.70 -4.77 -2.93
N PHE A 45 24.59 -3.66 -3.67
CA PHE A 45 25.09 -3.55 -5.05
C PHE A 45 26.32 -2.66 -5.17
N LYS A 46 26.84 -2.15 -4.04
CA LYS A 46 28.06 -1.31 -4.00
C LYS A 46 27.95 -0.03 -4.83
N PHE A 47 26.74 0.53 -4.95
CA PHE A 47 26.54 1.81 -5.60
C PHE A 47 27.20 2.96 -4.83
N GLY A 48 27.67 3.97 -5.55
CA GLY A 48 27.99 5.26 -4.94
C GLY A 48 26.71 5.95 -4.43
N LEU A 49 26.85 6.85 -3.46
CA LEU A 49 25.70 7.57 -2.85
C LEU A 49 24.83 8.28 -3.89
N LYS A 50 25.44 8.86 -4.93
CA LYS A 50 24.73 9.55 -6.01
C LYS A 50 23.88 8.57 -6.83
N GLU A 51 24.44 7.44 -7.21
CA GLU A 51 23.76 6.40 -8.01
C GLU A 51 22.63 5.75 -7.21
N ALA A 52 22.89 5.43 -5.95
CA ALA A 52 21.89 4.89 -5.04
C ALA A 52 20.72 5.88 -4.80
N GLY A 53 21.04 7.16 -4.63
CA GLY A 53 20.05 8.22 -4.50
C GLY A 53 19.19 8.39 -5.77
N MET A 54 19.79 8.27 -6.95
CA MET A 54 19.07 8.32 -8.23
C MET A 54 18.14 7.11 -8.37
N ALA A 55 18.61 5.91 -8.08
CA ALA A 55 17.77 4.70 -8.10
C ALA A 55 16.61 4.78 -7.10
N ALA A 56 16.88 5.23 -5.89
CA ALA A 56 15.84 5.47 -4.87
C ALA A 56 14.86 6.57 -5.29
N GLY A 57 15.33 7.60 -5.99
CA GLY A 57 14.51 8.70 -6.51
C GLY A 57 13.44 8.25 -7.50
N ILE A 58 13.66 7.18 -8.26
CA ILE A 58 12.67 6.59 -9.17
C ILE A 58 11.42 6.16 -8.37
N PHE A 59 11.62 5.55 -7.21
CA PHE A 59 10.52 5.12 -6.33
C PHE A 59 9.65 6.32 -5.93
N GLY A 60 10.25 7.40 -5.44
CA GLY A 60 9.51 8.60 -5.03
C GLY A 60 8.86 9.36 -6.19
N LEU A 61 9.54 9.42 -7.35
CA LEU A 61 9.01 10.09 -8.54
C LEU A 61 7.72 9.43 -9.04
N LEU A 62 7.64 8.11 -8.99
CA LEU A 62 6.44 7.37 -9.38
C LEU A 62 5.22 7.73 -8.53
N ALA A 63 5.40 8.13 -7.27
CA ALA A 63 4.29 8.52 -6.39
C ALA A 63 3.46 9.67 -6.97
N LEU A 64 4.09 10.60 -7.73
CA LEU A 64 3.42 11.75 -8.33
C LEU A 64 2.33 11.36 -9.32
N PHE A 65 2.50 10.25 -10.04
CA PHE A 65 1.60 9.83 -11.11
C PHE A 65 0.81 8.58 -10.75
N ALA A 66 1.45 7.60 -10.12
CA ALA A 66 0.87 6.29 -9.91
C ALA A 66 -0.28 6.29 -8.90
N ARG A 67 -0.27 7.19 -7.90
CA ARG A 67 -1.41 7.33 -6.97
C ARG A 67 -2.67 7.79 -7.71
N ALA A 68 -2.55 8.80 -8.56
CA ALA A 68 -3.68 9.26 -9.38
C ALA A 68 -4.14 8.16 -10.34
N LEU A 69 -3.19 7.43 -10.95
CA LEU A 69 -3.50 6.32 -11.86
C LEU A 69 -4.28 5.22 -11.15
N GLY A 70 -3.93 4.87 -9.91
CA GLY A 70 -4.67 3.90 -9.09
C GLY A 70 -6.12 4.31 -8.86
N GLY A 71 -6.36 5.57 -8.53
CA GLY A 71 -7.71 6.14 -8.42
C GLY A 71 -8.49 6.08 -9.73
N ILE A 72 -7.88 6.53 -10.83
CA ILE A 72 -8.50 6.53 -12.17
C ILE A 72 -8.88 5.10 -12.63
N VAL A 73 -7.98 4.13 -12.42
CA VAL A 73 -8.27 2.71 -12.76
C VAL A 73 -9.43 2.20 -11.91
N SER A 74 -9.43 2.51 -10.61
CA SER A 74 -10.51 2.17 -9.69
C SER A 74 -11.85 2.75 -10.16
N ASP A 75 -11.87 4.03 -10.55
CA ASP A 75 -13.07 4.71 -11.05
C ASP A 75 -13.58 4.09 -12.36
N LYS A 76 -12.70 3.86 -13.33
CA LYS A 76 -13.06 3.25 -14.62
C LYS A 76 -13.65 1.85 -14.46
N VAL A 77 -13.10 1.04 -13.57
CA VAL A 77 -13.63 -0.31 -13.30
C VAL A 77 -14.97 -0.21 -12.56
N ALA A 78 -15.12 0.76 -11.67
CA ALA A 78 -16.36 1.01 -10.95
C ALA A 78 -17.53 1.39 -11.86
N LEU A 79 -17.29 2.06 -12.98
CA LEU A 79 -18.35 2.36 -13.98
C LEU A 79 -19.02 1.09 -14.53
N LYS A 80 -18.29 -0.04 -14.55
CA LYS A 80 -18.81 -1.33 -15.09
C LYS A 80 -19.23 -2.31 -13.99
N LYS A 81 -18.54 -2.28 -12.83
CA LYS A 81 -18.65 -3.31 -11.79
C LYS A 81 -19.00 -2.74 -10.40
N GLY A 82 -19.29 -1.44 -10.30
CA GLY A 82 -19.63 -0.77 -9.04
C GLY A 82 -18.53 -0.88 -7.99
N LEU A 83 -18.93 -0.86 -6.73
CA LEU A 83 -18.01 -0.93 -5.57
C LEU A 83 -17.23 -2.25 -5.49
N ASP A 84 -17.82 -3.35 -5.96
CA ASP A 84 -17.12 -4.64 -6.04
C ASP A 84 -15.93 -4.56 -7.01
N GLY A 85 -16.06 -3.75 -8.07
CA GLY A 85 -14.97 -3.47 -9.00
C GLY A 85 -13.82 -2.72 -8.35
N ARG A 86 -14.11 -1.70 -7.52
CA ARG A 86 -13.08 -0.97 -6.74
C ARG A 86 -12.32 -1.90 -5.79
N THR A 87 -13.05 -2.76 -5.08
CA THR A 87 -12.45 -3.74 -4.18
C THR A 87 -11.51 -4.70 -4.92
N LYS A 88 -11.90 -5.18 -6.10
CA LYS A 88 -11.06 -6.06 -6.93
C LYS A 88 -9.83 -5.35 -7.47
N VAL A 89 -9.93 -4.07 -7.85
CA VAL A 89 -8.77 -3.27 -8.26
C VAL A 89 -7.80 -3.15 -7.09
N LEU A 90 -8.27 -2.76 -5.91
CA LEU A 90 -7.42 -2.65 -4.72
C LEU A 90 -6.74 -3.98 -4.39
N PHE A 91 -7.50 -5.08 -4.38
CA PHE A 91 -6.95 -6.43 -4.21
C PHE A 91 -5.81 -6.71 -5.19
N SER A 92 -6.05 -6.46 -6.49
CA SER A 92 -5.07 -6.75 -7.54
C SER A 92 -3.80 -5.90 -7.37
N MET A 93 -3.93 -4.61 -7.01
CA MET A 93 -2.78 -3.72 -6.81
C MET A 93 -1.92 -4.17 -5.62
N ILE A 94 -2.55 -4.47 -4.47
CA ILE A 94 -1.82 -4.95 -3.27
C ILE A 94 -1.21 -6.33 -3.52
N LEU A 95 -1.91 -7.22 -4.21
CA LEU A 95 -1.37 -8.54 -4.56
C LEU A 95 -0.10 -8.43 -5.41
N LEU A 96 -0.16 -7.62 -6.48
CA LEU A 96 0.98 -7.39 -7.37
C LEU A 96 2.13 -6.67 -6.63
N GLU A 97 1.82 -5.70 -5.78
CA GLU A 97 2.78 -5.07 -4.88
C GLU A 97 3.55 -6.12 -4.06
N GLY A 98 2.84 -7.00 -3.34
CA GLY A 98 3.46 -8.02 -2.51
C GLY A 98 4.30 -9.02 -3.30
N LEU A 99 3.79 -9.48 -4.45
CA LEU A 99 4.52 -10.40 -5.33
C LEU A 99 5.81 -9.76 -5.88
N PHE A 100 5.75 -8.51 -6.37
CA PHE A 100 6.93 -7.82 -6.86
C PHE A 100 7.91 -7.42 -5.76
N LEU A 101 7.45 -7.18 -4.53
CA LEU A 101 8.32 -6.99 -3.37
C LEU A 101 9.11 -8.27 -3.05
N ILE A 102 8.46 -9.44 -3.12
CA ILE A 102 9.14 -10.74 -2.98
C ILE A 102 10.18 -10.93 -4.10
N VAL A 103 9.79 -10.66 -5.35
CA VAL A 103 10.72 -10.77 -6.49
C VAL A 103 11.91 -9.81 -6.32
N PHE A 104 11.65 -8.55 -5.94
CA PHE A 104 12.70 -7.55 -5.69
C PHE A 104 13.70 -8.03 -4.62
N SER A 105 13.20 -8.66 -3.54
CA SER A 105 14.07 -9.17 -2.47
C SER A 105 15.06 -10.25 -2.92
N GLN A 106 14.78 -10.93 -4.04
CA GLN A 106 15.63 -12.02 -4.56
C GLN A 106 16.59 -11.59 -5.68
N MET A 107 16.60 -10.30 -6.04
CA MET A 107 17.41 -9.82 -7.15
C MET A 107 18.90 -9.73 -6.76
N ASN A 108 19.75 -10.38 -7.58
CA ASN A 108 21.21 -10.38 -7.40
C ASN A 108 21.91 -9.43 -8.38
N SER A 109 21.18 -8.83 -9.32
CA SER A 109 21.68 -7.86 -10.28
C SER A 109 21.09 -6.48 -10.01
N ALA A 110 21.92 -5.46 -9.97
CA ALA A 110 21.49 -4.07 -9.74
C ALA A 110 20.43 -3.62 -10.76
N MET A 111 20.62 -3.95 -12.04
CA MET A 111 19.66 -3.59 -13.10
C MET A 111 18.29 -4.25 -12.86
N LEU A 112 18.28 -5.55 -12.57
CA LEU A 112 17.03 -6.28 -12.27
C LEU A 112 16.39 -5.78 -10.98
N ALA A 113 17.17 -5.41 -9.97
CA ALA A 113 16.67 -4.81 -8.74
C ALA A 113 15.98 -3.46 -9.00
N ILE A 114 16.56 -2.59 -9.83
CA ILE A 114 15.93 -1.32 -10.21
C ILE A 114 14.66 -1.56 -10.99
N LEU A 115 14.65 -2.47 -11.95
CA LEU A 115 13.47 -2.78 -12.77
C LEU A 115 12.33 -3.35 -11.92
N THR A 116 12.62 -4.35 -11.08
CA THR A 116 11.61 -4.97 -10.20
C THR A 116 11.10 -3.99 -9.15
N MET A 117 11.98 -3.14 -8.59
CA MET A 117 11.58 -2.07 -7.69
C MET A 117 10.67 -1.05 -8.38
N THR A 118 10.94 -0.70 -9.64
CA THR A 118 10.10 0.24 -10.39
C THR A 118 8.69 -0.31 -10.58
N VAL A 119 8.56 -1.60 -10.92
CA VAL A 119 7.25 -2.26 -11.05
C VAL A 119 6.56 -2.39 -9.69
N PHE A 120 7.29 -2.78 -8.65
CA PHE A 120 6.79 -2.81 -7.27
C PHE A 120 6.27 -1.43 -6.85
N ALA A 121 7.06 -0.37 -7.06
CA ALA A 121 6.70 1.00 -6.73
C ALA A 121 5.41 1.46 -7.43
N LEU A 122 5.26 1.10 -8.71
CA LEU A 122 4.05 1.41 -9.47
C LEU A 122 2.80 0.86 -8.76
N PHE A 123 2.81 -0.43 -8.40
CA PHE A 123 1.66 -1.06 -7.74
C PHE A 123 1.45 -0.57 -6.31
N THR A 124 2.50 -0.28 -5.55
CA THR A 124 2.42 0.31 -4.21
C THR A 124 1.70 1.65 -4.24
N HIS A 125 2.12 2.55 -5.12
CA HIS A 125 1.50 3.87 -5.22
C HIS A 125 0.08 3.80 -5.80
N MET A 126 -0.18 2.91 -6.77
CA MET A 126 -1.53 2.67 -7.28
C MET A 126 -2.45 2.10 -6.20
N ALA A 127 -1.96 1.20 -5.34
CA ALA A 127 -2.72 0.67 -4.21
C ALA A 127 -3.12 1.76 -3.21
N CYS A 128 -2.21 2.70 -2.92
CA CYS A 128 -2.51 3.87 -2.09
C CYS A 128 -3.68 4.69 -2.68
N GLY A 129 -3.64 4.99 -3.97
CA GLY A 129 -4.71 5.70 -4.67
C GLY A 129 -6.03 4.94 -4.69
N ALA A 130 -5.98 3.64 -4.98
CA ALA A 130 -7.16 2.77 -4.99
C ALA A 130 -7.79 2.59 -3.60
N THR A 131 -7.00 2.61 -2.52
CA THR A 131 -7.51 2.58 -1.14
C THR A 131 -8.37 3.81 -0.87
N TYR A 132 -7.85 5.01 -1.16
CA TYR A 132 -8.60 6.25 -0.94
C TYR A 132 -9.78 6.42 -1.90
N ALA A 133 -9.78 5.76 -3.05
CA ALA A 133 -10.95 5.70 -3.93
C ALA A 133 -12.15 4.94 -3.33
N LEU A 134 -11.93 4.10 -2.30
CA LEU A 134 -12.98 3.39 -1.54
C LEU A 134 -13.48 4.17 -0.32
N VAL A 135 -12.63 5.00 0.29
CA VAL A 135 -12.93 5.71 1.55
C VAL A 135 -14.28 6.43 1.56
N PRO A 136 -14.68 7.20 0.51
CA PRO A 136 -15.96 7.91 0.51
C PRO A 136 -17.21 7.01 0.53
N PHE A 137 -17.05 5.73 0.22
CA PHE A 137 -18.14 4.76 0.15
C PHE A 137 -18.27 3.88 1.40
N ILE A 138 -17.37 4.04 2.38
CA ILE A 138 -17.39 3.26 3.62
C ILE A 138 -18.43 3.81 4.59
N ASP A 139 -18.36 5.11 4.87
CA ASP A 139 -19.26 5.82 5.75
C ASP A 139 -19.15 7.33 5.47
N ARG A 140 -20.22 7.91 4.89
CA ARG A 140 -20.23 9.33 4.52
C ARG A 140 -20.39 10.24 5.73
N ASP A 141 -21.12 9.80 6.75
CA ASP A 141 -21.41 10.60 7.92
C ASP A 141 -20.20 10.70 8.86
N ALA A 142 -19.28 9.73 8.76
CA ALA A 142 -18.05 9.67 9.54
C ALA A 142 -16.77 9.74 8.68
N LEU A 143 -16.83 10.36 7.49
CA LEU A 143 -15.75 10.35 6.49
C LEU A 143 -14.40 10.76 7.06
N GLY A 144 -14.34 11.82 7.89
CA GLY A 144 -13.09 12.26 8.52
C GLY A 144 -12.52 11.21 9.49
N GLY A 145 -13.39 10.51 10.23
CA GLY A 145 -12.98 9.42 11.12
C GLY A 145 -12.47 8.21 10.35
N VAL A 146 -13.16 7.84 9.28
CA VAL A 146 -12.74 6.75 8.36
C VAL A 146 -11.38 7.04 7.76
N ALA A 147 -11.20 8.20 7.14
CA ALA A 147 -9.94 8.61 6.52
C ALA A 147 -8.79 8.70 7.54
N GLY A 148 -9.07 9.20 8.74
CA GLY A 148 -8.09 9.32 9.82
C GLY A 148 -7.61 7.96 10.33
N ILE A 149 -8.51 7.01 10.58
CA ILE A 149 -8.14 5.66 11.03
C ILE A 149 -7.35 4.94 9.94
N ILE A 150 -7.82 4.98 8.69
CA ILE A 150 -7.11 4.34 7.57
C ILE A 150 -5.72 4.96 7.38
N GLY A 151 -5.61 6.30 7.44
CA GLY A 151 -4.33 7.00 7.34
C GLY A 151 -3.35 6.61 8.46
N ALA A 152 -3.84 6.43 9.69
CA ALA A 152 -3.03 5.93 10.80
C ALA A 152 -2.47 4.53 10.52
N GLY A 153 -3.19 3.69 9.78
CA GLY A 153 -2.73 2.37 9.35
C GLY A 153 -1.39 2.40 8.63
N GLY A 154 -1.20 3.37 7.73
CA GLY A 154 0.07 3.53 7.02
C GLY A 154 1.26 3.77 7.95
N ASN A 155 1.12 4.64 8.95
CA ASN A 155 2.18 4.88 9.93
C ASN A 155 2.45 3.64 10.79
N VAL A 156 1.41 2.94 11.22
CA VAL A 156 1.54 1.68 11.99
C VAL A 156 2.26 0.64 11.15
N GLY A 157 1.93 0.50 9.86
CA GLY A 157 2.60 -0.40 8.93
C GLY A 157 4.09 -0.09 8.78
N ALA A 158 4.46 1.19 8.63
CA ALA A 158 5.85 1.62 8.54
C ALA A 158 6.65 1.28 9.80
N VAL A 159 6.08 1.54 10.98
CA VAL A 159 6.70 1.22 12.27
C VAL A 159 6.86 -0.29 12.42
N ALA A 160 5.83 -1.07 12.09
CA ALA A 160 5.88 -2.54 12.15
C ALA A 160 6.97 -3.11 11.21
N ALA A 161 7.09 -2.59 9.98
CA ALA A 161 8.14 -2.97 9.04
C ALA A 161 9.54 -2.64 9.59
N GLY A 162 9.71 -1.47 10.22
CA GLY A 162 10.96 -1.08 10.86
C GLY A 162 11.36 -2.01 12.02
N PHE A 163 10.40 -2.41 12.84
CA PHE A 163 10.65 -3.39 13.91
C PHE A 163 10.99 -4.76 13.35
N LEU A 164 10.34 -5.19 12.27
CA LEU A 164 10.65 -6.45 11.61
C LEU A 164 12.09 -6.46 11.09
N LEU A 165 12.54 -5.38 10.43
CA LEU A 165 13.93 -5.23 9.99
C LEU A 165 14.92 -5.31 11.15
N LYS A 166 14.61 -4.66 12.27
CA LYS A 166 15.47 -4.70 13.46
C LYS A 166 15.58 -6.12 14.06
N GLY A 167 14.52 -6.92 13.94
CA GLY A 167 14.48 -8.31 14.44
C GLY A 167 15.02 -9.34 13.48
N MET A 168 15.18 -9.02 12.19
CA MET A 168 15.70 -9.93 11.15
C MET A 168 17.21 -9.81 11.02
N LEU A 169 17.85 -10.89 10.55
CA LEU A 169 19.30 -10.93 10.35
C LEU A 169 19.77 -10.17 9.12
N ASP A 170 18.90 -10.07 8.09
CA ASP A 170 19.23 -9.42 6.82
C ASP A 170 18.01 -8.72 6.18
N ILE A 171 18.31 -7.76 5.30
CA ILE A 171 17.30 -6.94 4.62
C ILE A 171 16.50 -7.74 3.59
N GLN A 172 17.12 -8.70 2.90
CA GLN A 172 16.45 -9.48 1.85
C GLN A 172 15.35 -10.35 2.45
N THR A 173 15.66 -11.05 3.55
CA THR A 173 14.66 -11.81 4.31
C THR A 173 13.53 -10.92 4.81
N THR A 174 13.86 -9.74 5.33
CA THR A 174 12.84 -8.76 5.78
C THR A 174 11.91 -8.37 4.63
N LEU A 175 12.44 -8.02 3.47
CA LEU A 175 11.64 -7.64 2.29
C LEU A 175 10.77 -8.81 1.81
N MET A 176 11.30 -10.03 1.82
CA MET A 176 10.53 -11.24 1.45
C MET A 176 9.36 -11.47 2.39
N VAL A 177 9.59 -11.39 3.70
CA VAL A 177 8.54 -11.56 4.73
C VAL A 177 7.49 -10.44 4.60
N LEU A 178 7.92 -9.19 4.42
CA LEU A 178 7.00 -8.07 4.18
C LEU A 178 6.15 -8.30 2.94
N GLY A 179 6.74 -8.77 1.83
CA GLY A 179 5.99 -9.11 0.63
C GLY A 179 4.93 -10.18 0.87
N GLY A 180 5.26 -11.21 1.66
CA GLY A 180 4.30 -12.25 2.09
C GLY A 180 3.14 -11.68 2.93
N LEU A 181 3.44 -10.79 3.87
CA LEU A 181 2.42 -10.10 4.68
C LEU A 181 1.51 -9.20 3.83
N VAL A 182 2.07 -8.53 2.82
CA VAL A 182 1.31 -7.71 1.86
C VAL A 182 0.36 -8.60 1.04
N VAL A 183 0.78 -9.78 0.59
CA VAL A 183 -0.10 -10.75 -0.10
C VAL A 183 -1.25 -11.21 0.80
N ILE A 184 -0.98 -11.45 2.08
CA ILE A 184 -2.03 -11.78 3.06
C ILE A 184 -3.01 -10.61 3.22
N ALA A 185 -2.51 -9.38 3.36
CA ALA A 185 -3.34 -8.19 3.45
C ALA A 185 -4.22 -8.00 2.19
N ALA A 186 -3.68 -8.30 0.99
CA ALA A 186 -4.47 -8.31 -0.25
C ALA A 186 -5.67 -9.26 -0.13
N SER A 187 -5.45 -10.47 0.36
CA SER A 187 -6.52 -11.46 0.52
C SER A 187 -7.62 -10.98 1.48
N CYS A 188 -7.26 -10.25 2.54
CA CYS A 188 -8.22 -9.65 3.46
C CYS A 188 -9.13 -8.61 2.79
N VAL A 189 -8.64 -7.89 1.77
CA VAL A 189 -9.44 -6.89 1.03
C VAL A 189 -10.67 -7.53 0.39
N LEU A 190 -10.60 -8.79 -0.04
CA LEU A 190 -11.74 -9.50 -0.63
C LEU A 190 -12.89 -9.76 0.37
N MET A 191 -12.64 -9.57 1.66
CA MET A 191 -13.68 -9.66 2.70
C MET A 191 -14.57 -8.41 2.75
N ILE A 192 -14.20 -7.32 2.08
CA ILE A 192 -15.02 -6.12 1.99
C ILE A 192 -16.24 -6.43 1.12
N ARG A 193 -17.41 -6.34 1.73
CA ARG A 193 -18.71 -6.52 1.04
C ARG A 193 -19.56 -5.28 1.21
N PHE A 194 -20.19 -4.85 0.13
CA PHE A 194 -21.16 -3.75 0.14
C PHE A 194 -22.58 -4.31 0.02
N SER A 195 -23.51 -3.83 0.86
CA SER A 195 -24.93 -4.16 0.74
C SER A 195 -25.56 -3.51 -0.49
N VAL A 196 -26.74 -3.97 -0.90
CA VAL A 196 -27.47 -3.41 -2.05
C VAL A 196 -27.73 -1.91 -1.87
N GLU A 197 -28.07 -1.46 -0.65
CA GLU A 197 -28.27 -0.03 -0.32
C GLU A 197 -27.02 0.84 -0.52
N HIS A 198 -25.81 0.27 -0.41
CA HIS A 198 -24.57 1.00 -0.67
C HIS A 198 -24.24 1.09 -2.17
N LYS A 199 -24.91 0.29 -3.00
CA LYS A 199 -24.68 0.26 -4.46
C LYS A 199 -25.53 1.27 -5.22
N GLU A 200 -26.61 1.78 -4.59
CA GLU A 200 -27.59 2.71 -5.20
C GLU A 200 -27.34 4.18 -4.81
N LYS A 201 -26.40 4.47 -3.92
CA LYS A 201 -25.98 5.82 -3.51
C LYS A 201 -24.61 6.20 -4.09
#